data_b002a3d5113b9e08852eff1acec46239
#
_entry.id   b002a3d5113b9e08852eff1acec46239
#
_cell.length_a   1.000
_cell.length_b   1.000
_cell.length_c   1.000
_cell.angle_alpha   90.00
_cell.angle_beta   90.00
_cell.angle_gamma   90.00
#
_symmetry.space_group_name_H-M   'P 1'
#
loop_
_entity.id
_entity.type
_entity.pdbx_description
1 polymer ?
#
loop_
_entity_poly.entity_id
_entity_poly.type
_entity_poly.pdbx_seq_one_letter_code
_entity_poly.pdbx_strand_id
1 'polypeptide(L)'
;DNISSGLRDIIVKKEIDDETLNKIEEFLISSDVGIDASAEIKNIISQKKIDPKKNAVEEINAILKEYILELMVPLERKDFFENKENLNVTLISGVNGVGKTTTIGKIGKIFKDNGSEVIFSACDTFRAAAIDQLESWSDKVGATIIKSNPGSDPASVAYKAIEHAKNNNISQVLIDTAGRLQNKKNLM
;
A
#
# COMPACT_ATOMS: atom_id res chain seq x y z
N ASP A 1 -16.18 2.54 -2.75
CA ASP A 1 -17.49 3.04 -3.20
C ASP A 1 -17.40 3.98 -4.41
N ASN A 2 -16.34 4.75 -4.60
CA ASN A 2 -16.24 5.74 -5.68
C ASN A 2 -16.12 5.13 -7.09
N ILE A 3 -15.36 4.04 -7.28
CA ILE A 3 -15.19 3.42 -8.61
C ILE A 3 -16.48 2.78 -9.09
N SER A 4 -17.17 2.02 -8.27
CA SER A 4 -18.45 1.38 -8.65
C SER A 4 -19.57 2.40 -8.94
N SER A 5 -19.60 3.54 -8.25
CA SER A 5 -20.58 4.60 -8.53
C SER A 5 -20.27 5.33 -9.84
N GLY A 6 -19.01 5.69 -10.09
CA GLY A 6 -18.60 6.34 -11.33
C GLY A 6 -18.81 5.46 -12.56
N LEU A 7 -18.59 4.15 -12.46
CA LEU A 7 -18.90 3.21 -13.54
C LEU A 7 -20.42 3.14 -13.84
N ARG A 8 -21.28 3.24 -12.82
CA ARG A 8 -22.75 3.28 -13.04
C ARG A 8 -23.18 4.47 -13.86
N ASP A 9 -22.57 5.63 -13.65
CA ASP A 9 -22.91 6.86 -14.37
C ASP A 9 -22.48 6.81 -15.85
N ILE A 10 -21.42 6.05 -16.16
CA ILE A 10 -20.90 5.86 -17.52
C ILE A 10 -21.70 4.79 -18.27
N ILE A 11 -22.09 3.70 -17.60
CA ILE A 11 -22.73 2.53 -18.20
C ILE A 11 -24.26 2.69 -18.15
N VAL A 12 -24.79 3.58 -18.97
CA VAL A 12 -26.25 3.81 -19.07
C VAL A 12 -26.90 2.89 -20.12
N LYS A 13 -26.12 2.38 -21.08
CA LYS A 13 -26.62 1.55 -22.20
C LYS A 13 -26.42 0.05 -21.92
N LYS A 14 -27.31 -0.76 -22.51
CA LYS A 14 -27.22 -2.25 -22.43
C LYS A 14 -26.06 -2.85 -23.22
N GLU A 15 -25.51 -2.13 -24.18
CA GLU A 15 -24.36 -2.55 -24.99
C GLU A 15 -23.19 -1.59 -24.72
N ILE A 16 -22.01 -2.16 -24.54
CA ILE A 16 -20.77 -1.40 -24.35
C ILE A 16 -20.17 -1.16 -25.73
N ASP A 17 -20.35 0.04 -26.22
CA ASP A 17 -19.75 0.54 -27.44
C ASP A 17 -18.34 1.11 -27.20
N ASP A 18 -17.62 1.39 -28.28
CA ASP A 18 -16.25 1.95 -28.20
C ASP A 18 -16.22 3.30 -27.45
N GLU A 19 -17.28 4.08 -27.53
CA GLU A 19 -17.40 5.33 -26.78
C GLU A 19 -17.45 5.07 -25.26
N THR A 20 -18.23 4.08 -24.86
CA THR A 20 -18.34 3.67 -23.45
C THR A 20 -17.01 3.09 -22.94
N LEU A 21 -16.31 2.28 -23.75
CA LEU A 21 -14.98 1.76 -23.42
C LEU A 21 -13.95 2.88 -23.20
N ASN A 22 -13.95 3.90 -24.05
CA ASN A 22 -13.07 5.05 -23.89
C ASN A 22 -13.37 5.84 -22.61
N LYS A 23 -14.66 6.05 -22.29
CA LYS A 23 -15.07 6.71 -21.03
C LYS A 23 -14.66 5.92 -19.79
N ILE A 24 -14.73 4.57 -19.85
CA ILE A 24 -14.25 3.70 -18.76
C ILE A 24 -12.74 3.88 -18.57
N GLU A 25 -11.96 3.86 -19.64
CA GLU A 25 -10.51 4.05 -19.61
C GLU A 25 -10.14 5.43 -19.00
N GLU A 26 -10.74 6.51 -19.50
CA GLU A 26 -10.54 7.87 -18.98
C GLU A 26 -10.90 7.96 -17.49
N PHE A 27 -11.99 7.33 -17.10
CA PHE A 27 -12.42 7.28 -15.70
C PHE A 27 -11.42 6.54 -14.82
N LEU A 28 -10.90 5.39 -15.26
CA LEU A 28 -9.88 4.64 -14.53
C LEU A 28 -8.60 5.45 -14.38
N ILE A 29 -8.13 6.12 -15.43
CA ILE A 29 -6.97 7.01 -15.39
C ILE A 29 -7.18 8.16 -14.41
N SER A 30 -8.36 8.80 -14.45
CA SER A 30 -8.70 9.89 -13.53
C SER A 30 -8.83 9.44 -12.06
N SER A 31 -9.00 8.14 -11.86
CA SER A 31 -9.05 7.47 -10.54
C SER A 31 -7.69 6.90 -10.11
N ASP A 32 -6.58 7.37 -10.68
CA ASP A 32 -5.20 6.97 -10.37
C ASP A 32 -4.87 5.49 -10.65
N VAL A 33 -5.61 4.82 -11.53
CA VAL A 33 -5.33 3.41 -11.91
C VAL A 33 -4.06 3.26 -12.78
N GLY A 34 -3.59 4.34 -13.38
CA GLY A 34 -2.47 4.31 -14.31
C GLY A 34 -2.87 3.95 -15.74
N ILE A 35 -2.09 4.46 -16.71
CA ILE A 35 -2.44 4.39 -18.15
C ILE A 35 -2.41 2.95 -18.66
N ASP A 36 -1.34 2.21 -18.37
CA ASP A 36 -1.14 0.86 -18.90
C ASP A 36 -2.20 -0.10 -18.37
N ALA A 37 -2.46 -0.08 -17.06
CA ALA A 37 -3.50 -0.90 -16.44
C ALA A 37 -4.90 -0.55 -16.96
N SER A 38 -5.19 0.74 -17.15
CA SER A 38 -6.49 1.18 -17.69
C SER A 38 -6.71 0.70 -19.12
N ALA A 39 -5.68 0.75 -19.98
CA ALA A 39 -5.72 0.24 -21.34
C ALA A 39 -5.91 -1.28 -21.38
N GLU A 40 -5.23 -2.01 -20.50
CA GLU A 40 -5.36 -3.46 -20.39
C GLU A 40 -6.76 -3.88 -19.93
N ILE A 41 -7.30 -3.21 -18.91
CA ILE A 41 -8.68 -3.43 -18.45
C ILE A 41 -9.69 -3.17 -19.57
N LYS A 42 -9.56 -2.06 -20.31
CA LYS A 42 -10.39 -1.75 -21.47
C LYS A 42 -10.34 -2.87 -22.51
N ASN A 43 -9.16 -3.38 -22.82
CA ASN A 43 -9.00 -4.48 -23.78
C ASN A 43 -9.69 -5.76 -23.28
N ILE A 44 -9.57 -6.11 -21.99
CA ILE A 44 -10.27 -7.26 -21.40
C ILE A 44 -11.79 -7.09 -21.51
N ILE A 45 -12.31 -5.90 -21.19
CA ILE A 45 -13.75 -5.61 -21.28
C ILE A 45 -14.24 -5.73 -22.73
N SER A 46 -13.48 -5.21 -23.72
CA SER A 46 -13.84 -5.27 -25.15
C SER A 46 -13.92 -6.68 -25.69
N GLN A 47 -13.12 -7.61 -25.18
CA GLN A 47 -13.10 -9.01 -25.60
C GLN A 47 -14.18 -9.87 -24.92
N LYS A 48 -14.64 -9.49 -23.74
CA LYS A 48 -15.74 -10.18 -23.05
C LYS A 48 -17.09 -9.74 -23.62
N LYS A 49 -17.86 -10.69 -24.16
CA LYS A 49 -19.28 -10.44 -24.51
C LYS A 49 -20.06 -10.28 -23.21
N ILE A 50 -20.38 -9.03 -22.88
CA ILE A 50 -21.24 -8.72 -21.74
C ILE A 50 -22.65 -9.21 -22.03
N ASP A 51 -23.21 -10.03 -21.15
CA ASP A 51 -24.56 -10.58 -21.31
C ASP A 51 -25.60 -9.44 -21.14
N PRO A 52 -26.40 -9.13 -22.20
CA PRO A 52 -27.40 -8.07 -22.11
C PRO A 52 -28.48 -8.30 -21.03
N LYS A 53 -28.58 -9.52 -20.52
CA LYS A 53 -29.52 -9.92 -19.45
C LYS A 53 -28.98 -9.67 -18.06
N LYS A 54 -27.68 -9.46 -17.92
CA LYS A 54 -27.00 -9.16 -16.65
C LYS A 54 -26.77 -7.67 -16.48
N ASN A 55 -26.48 -7.27 -15.25
CA ASN A 55 -26.07 -5.90 -14.95
C ASN A 55 -24.64 -5.67 -15.44
N ALA A 56 -24.46 -4.88 -16.48
CA ALA A 56 -23.16 -4.59 -17.07
C ALA A 56 -22.14 -4.05 -16.05
N VAL A 57 -22.60 -3.26 -15.07
CA VAL A 57 -21.75 -2.73 -13.99
C VAL A 57 -21.21 -3.87 -13.12
N GLU A 58 -22.02 -4.87 -12.80
CA GLU A 58 -21.59 -6.02 -12.00
C GLU A 58 -20.57 -6.87 -12.74
N GLU A 59 -20.76 -7.07 -14.05
CA GLU A 59 -19.81 -7.81 -14.89
C GLU A 59 -18.47 -7.07 -15.01
N ILE A 60 -18.48 -5.75 -15.19
CA ILE A 60 -17.26 -4.94 -15.24
C ILE A 60 -16.56 -4.93 -13.87
N ASN A 61 -17.28 -4.80 -12.78
CA ASN A 61 -16.70 -4.91 -11.45
C ASN A 61 -16.08 -6.31 -11.20
N ALA A 62 -16.67 -7.36 -11.73
CA ALA A 62 -16.10 -8.71 -11.65
C ALA A 62 -14.79 -8.82 -12.45
N ILE A 63 -14.73 -8.23 -13.66
CA ILE A 63 -13.52 -8.16 -14.48
C ILE A 63 -12.41 -7.39 -13.75
N LEU A 64 -12.73 -6.22 -13.21
CA LEU A 64 -11.78 -5.41 -12.42
C LEU A 64 -11.23 -6.18 -11.23
N LYS A 65 -12.11 -6.87 -10.49
CA LYS A 65 -11.72 -7.69 -9.35
C LYS A 65 -10.79 -8.83 -9.77
N GLU A 66 -11.11 -9.53 -10.84
CA GLU A 66 -10.30 -10.62 -11.39
C GLU A 66 -8.91 -10.12 -11.80
N TYR A 67 -8.84 -9.02 -12.55
CA TYR A 67 -7.59 -8.39 -12.95
C TYR A 67 -6.72 -7.97 -11.76
N ILE A 68 -7.31 -7.32 -10.76
CA ILE A 68 -6.59 -6.93 -9.54
C ILE A 68 -6.08 -8.17 -8.78
N LEU A 69 -6.88 -9.24 -8.70
CA LEU A 69 -6.46 -10.48 -8.06
C LEU A 69 -5.28 -11.12 -8.78
N GLU A 70 -5.28 -11.16 -10.11
CA GLU A 70 -4.16 -11.68 -10.90
C GLU A 70 -2.86 -10.91 -10.63
N LEU A 71 -2.93 -9.59 -10.47
CA LEU A 71 -1.77 -8.77 -10.12
C LEU A 71 -1.31 -8.98 -8.66
N MET A 72 -2.23 -9.21 -7.73
CA MET A 72 -1.93 -9.25 -6.29
C MET A 72 -1.52 -10.64 -5.79
N VAL A 73 -2.08 -11.72 -6.37
CA VAL A 73 -1.79 -13.10 -5.92
C VAL A 73 -0.30 -13.44 -5.96
N PRO A 74 0.48 -13.08 -7.01
CA PRO A 74 1.92 -13.34 -7.03
C PRO A 74 2.72 -12.58 -5.95
N LEU A 75 2.14 -11.52 -5.38
CA LEU A 75 2.76 -10.69 -4.34
C LEU A 75 2.40 -11.16 -2.92
N GLU A 76 1.49 -12.14 -2.79
CA GLU A 76 1.10 -12.67 -1.49
C GLU A 76 2.26 -13.39 -0.82
N ARG A 77 2.59 -12.96 0.40
CA ARG A 77 3.61 -13.59 1.25
C ARG A 77 2.94 -14.30 2.41
N LYS A 78 2.69 -15.60 2.27
CA LYS A 78 2.05 -16.43 3.30
C LYS A 78 2.91 -16.58 4.56
N ASP A 79 4.24 -16.53 4.39
CA ASP A 79 5.25 -16.64 5.45
C ASP A 79 5.64 -15.31 6.11
N PHE A 80 4.94 -14.22 5.78
CA PHE A 80 5.33 -12.86 6.22
C PHE A 80 5.54 -12.73 7.74
N PHE A 81 4.68 -13.36 8.53
CA PHE A 81 4.77 -13.33 10.00
C PHE A 81 5.62 -14.46 10.60
N GLU A 82 6.01 -15.45 9.81
CA GLU A 82 6.68 -16.66 10.29
C GLU A 82 8.18 -16.66 9.99
N ASN A 83 8.62 -15.91 8.98
CA ASN A 83 10.01 -15.88 8.54
C ASN A 83 10.90 -15.14 9.55
N LYS A 84 11.77 -15.91 10.23
CA LYS A 84 12.73 -15.40 11.22
C LYS A 84 14.18 -15.54 10.77
N GLU A 85 14.46 -16.24 9.68
CA GLU A 85 15.80 -16.61 9.25
C GLU A 85 16.51 -15.47 8.52
N ASN A 86 15.74 -14.64 7.79
CA ASN A 86 16.30 -13.54 6.99
C ASN A 86 15.84 -12.19 7.52
N LEU A 87 16.66 -11.18 7.31
CA LEU A 87 16.29 -9.80 7.58
C LEU A 87 15.17 -9.37 6.62
N ASN A 88 13.99 -9.09 7.18
CA ASN A 88 12.85 -8.53 6.48
C ASN A 88 12.76 -7.04 6.76
N VAL A 89 12.80 -6.25 5.69
CA VAL A 89 12.60 -4.80 5.75
C VAL A 89 11.25 -4.49 5.13
N THR A 90 10.32 -3.99 5.93
CA THR A 90 8.97 -3.65 5.50
C THR A 90 8.77 -2.14 5.57
N LEU A 91 8.56 -1.52 4.42
CA LEU A 91 8.25 -0.10 4.29
C LEU A 91 6.74 0.08 4.25
N ILE A 92 6.20 0.91 5.15
CA ILE A 92 4.79 1.24 5.21
C ILE A 92 4.57 2.63 4.65
N SER A 93 3.87 2.73 3.52
CA SER A 93 3.56 3.97 2.84
C SER A 93 2.06 4.23 2.76
N GLY A 94 1.68 5.49 2.52
CA GLY A 94 0.29 5.92 2.40
C GLY A 94 0.14 7.39 2.78
N VAL A 95 -1.00 8.01 2.47
CA VAL A 95 -1.27 9.42 2.78
C VAL A 95 -1.38 9.67 4.30
N ASN A 96 -1.36 10.94 4.71
CA ASN A 96 -1.52 11.28 6.12
C ASN A 96 -2.90 10.86 6.65
N GLY A 97 -2.94 10.35 7.88
CA GLY A 97 -4.19 9.97 8.55
C GLY A 97 -4.75 8.59 8.21
N VAL A 98 -4.17 7.84 7.26
CA VAL A 98 -4.65 6.49 6.90
C VAL A 98 -4.28 5.39 7.90
N GLY A 99 -3.50 5.72 8.94
CA GLY A 99 -3.17 4.78 10.02
C GLY A 99 -1.85 4.04 9.85
N LYS A 100 -0.87 4.56 9.09
CA LYS A 100 0.47 3.93 8.92
C LYS A 100 1.13 3.57 10.23
N THR A 101 1.36 4.54 11.09
CA THR A 101 2.04 4.36 12.40
C THR A 101 1.28 3.37 13.29
N THR A 102 -0.06 3.42 13.29
CA THR A 102 -0.90 2.45 14.02
C THR A 102 -0.75 1.04 13.44
N THR A 103 -0.66 0.91 12.12
CA THR A 103 -0.46 -0.38 11.44
C THR A 103 0.90 -0.97 11.78
N ILE A 104 1.95 -0.15 11.81
CA ILE A 104 3.30 -0.56 12.25
C ILE A 104 3.25 -1.11 13.68
N GLY A 105 2.60 -0.41 14.60
CA GLY A 105 2.46 -0.87 15.97
C GLY A 105 1.77 -2.24 16.07
N LYS A 106 0.69 -2.45 15.31
CA LYS A 106 -0.05 -3.72 15.27
C LYS A 106 0.78 -4.85 14.66
N ILE A 107 1.45 -4.61 13.53
CA ILE A 107 2.33 -5.59 12.87
C ILE A 107 3.49 -5.94 13.79
N GLY A 108 4.13 -4.93 14.40
CA GLY A 108 5.21 -5.14 15.37
C GLY A 108 4.78 -5.99 16.56
N LYS A 109 3.56 -5.78 17.06
CA LYS A 109 3.00 -6.61 18.13
C LYS A 109 2.86 -8.07 17.70
N ILE A 110 2.36 -8.34 16.50
CA ILE A 110 2.23 -9.71 15.97
C ILE A 110 3.62 -10.37 15.87
N PHE A 111 4.63 -9.68 15.36
CA PHE A 111 5.99 -10.21 15.30
C PHE A 111 6.57 -10.51 16.69
N LYS A 112 6.37 -9.62 17.66
CA LYS A 112 6.81 -9.82 19.05
C LYS A 112 6.11 -11.01 19.69
N ASP A 113 4.80 -11.14 19.50
CA ASP A 113 4.02 -12.28 20.02
C ASP A 113 4.48 -13.61 19.41
N ASN A 114 4.94 -13.59 18.16
CA ASN A 114 5.56 -14.74 17.49
C ASN A 114 7.04 -14.96 17.90
N GLY A 115 7.57 -14.17 18.85
CA GLY A 115 8.92 -14.31 19.39
C GLY A 115 10.03 -13.73 18.49
N SER A 116 9.68 -12.81 17.58
CA SER A 116 10.66 -12.08 16.77
C SER A 116 11.07 -10.78 17.44
N GLU A 117 12.36 -10.42 17.35
CA GLU A 117 12.80 -9.05 17.67
C GLU A 117 12.48 -8.12 16.51
N VAL A 118 12.06 -6.88 16.85
CA VAL A 118 11.53 -5.91 15.87
C VAL A 118 12.16 -4.55 16.08
N ILE A 119 12.53 -3.89 14.99
CA ILE A 119 12.94 -2.48 14.96
C ILE A 119 11.86 -1.66 14.28
N PHE A 120 11.50 -0.53 14.91
CA PHE A 120 10.73 0.55 14.30
C PHE A 120 11.69 1.64 13.84
N SER A 121 11.60 2.04 12.57
CA SER A 121 12.40 3.11 11.98
C SER A 121 11.53 4.35 11.76
N ALA A 122 11.81 5.44 12.48
CA ALA A 122 11.03 6.68 12.44
C ALA A 122 11.45 7.58 11.27
N CYS A 123 11.04 7.21 10.03
CA CYS A 123 11.41 7.95 8.83
C CYS A 123 10.41 9.07 8.46
N ASP A 124 9.32 9.27 9.18
CA ASP A 124 8.53 10.52 9.13
C ASP A 124 9.22 11.62 9.95
N THR A 125 10.41 12.02 9.50
CA THR A 125 11.30 12.96 10.23
C THR A 125 10.79 14.40 10.22
N PHE A 126 9.85 14.74 9.35
CA PHE A 126 9.31 16.09 9.24
C PHE A 126 8.24 16.41 10.28
N ARG A 127 7.73 15.38 10.97
CA ARG A 127 6.65 15.51 11.95
C ARG A 127 7.11 14.98 13.30
N ALA A 128 7.49 15.89 14.20
CA ALA A 128 7.90 15.52 15.56
C ALA A 128 6.86 14.61 16.23
N ALA A 129 5.57 14.96 16.14
CA ALA A 129 4.49 14.17 16.71
C ALA A 129 4.38 12.75 16.10
N ALA A 130 4.85 12.51 14.87
CA ALA A 130 4.87 11.17 14.30
C ALA A 130 5.99 10.31 14.92
N ILE A 131 7.15 10.91 15.17
CA ILE A 131 8.25 10.26 15.89
C ILE A 131 7.80 9.86 17.29
N ASP A 132 7.20 10.79 18.06
CA ASP A 132 6.71 10.55 19.42
C ASP A 132 5.61 9.46 19.43
N GLN A 133 4.73 9.47 18.43
CA GLN A 133 3.70 8.43 18.28
C GLN A 133 4.31 7.06 18.03
N LEU A 134 5.31 6.96 17.16
CA LEU A 134 5.98 5.68 16.88
C LEU A 134 6.76 5.20 18.10
N GLU A 135 7.38 6.11 18.86
CA GLU A 135 8.06 5.80 20.12
C GLU A 135 7.07 5.23 21.14
N SER A 136 5.93 5.86 21.32
CA SER A 136 4.86 5.34 22.18
C SER A 136 4.40 3.93 21.78
N TRP A 137 4.39 3.61 20.48
CA TRP A 137 4.11 2.26 20.01
C TRP A 137 5.26 1.32 20.31
N SER A 138 6.52 1.74 20.12
CA SER A 138 7.68 0.89 20.43
C SER A 138 7.71 0.47 21.89
N ASP A 139 7.42 1.38 22.81
CA ASP A 139 7.33 1.11 24.24
C ASP A 139 6.23 0.10 24.57
N LYS A 140 5.02 0.28 23.98
CA LYS A 140 3.89 -0.63 24.20
C LYS A 140 4.15 -2.05 23.67
N VAL A 141 4.89 -2.18 22.60
CA VAL A 141 5.14 -3.44 21.91
C VAL A 141 6.42 -4.10 22.43
N GLY A 142 7.33 -3.35 23.04
CA GLY A 142 8.68 -3.81 23.40
C GLY A 142 9.57 -3.95 22.16
N ALA A 143 9.42 -3.06 21.19
CA ALA A 143 10.26 -2.99 19.99
C ALA A 143 11.41 -2.00 20.19
N THR A 144 12.53 -2.20 19.51
CA THR A 144 13.60 -1.21 19.44
C THR A 144 13.20 -0.10 18.48
N ILE A 145 13.39 1.17 18.85
CA ILE A 145 13.16 2.31 17.95
C ILE A 145 14.49 2.91 17.47
N ILE A 146 14.59 3.16 16.16
CA ILE A 146 15.66 3.97 15.57
C ILE A 146 15.05 5.27 15.06
N LYS A 147 15.52 6.37 15.64
CA LYS A 147 15.06 7.74 15.33
C LYS A 147 16.25 8.67 15.18
N SER A 148 16.02 9.83 14.57
CA SER A 148 16.98 10.94 14.45
C SER A 148 16.28 12.26 14.78
N ASN A 149 17.04 13.35 14.80
CA ASN A 149 16.48 14.67 15.02
C ASN A 149 15.40 15.00 13.94
N PRO A 150 14.36 15.76 14.31
CA PRO A 150 13.40 16.26 13.33
C PRO A 150 14.11 16.95 12.14
N GLY A 151 13.64 16.66 10.92
CA GLY A 151 14.23 17.18 9.68
C GLY A 151 15.47 16.41 9.17
N SER A 152 15.90 15.36 9.86
CA SER A 152 16.96 14.47 9.35
C SER A 152 16.50 13.79 8.04
N ASP A 153 17.47 13.37 7.22
CA ASP A 153 17.19 12.61 6.01
C ASP A 153 16.54 11.25 6.35
N PRO A 154 15.32 10.97 5.86
CA PRO A 154 14.63 9.70 6.11
C PRO A 154 15.42 8.46 5.68
N ALA A 155 16.13 8.53 4.55
CA ALA A 155 16.93 7.42 4.05
C ALA A 155 18.09 7.07 5.00
N SER A 156 18.70 8.10 5.61
CA SER A 156 19.73 7.92 6.63
C SER A 156 19.19 7.18 7.87
N VAL A 157 17.94 7.49 8.30
CA VAL A 157 17.30 6.81 9.44
C VAL A 157 17.01 5.36 9.11
N ALA A 158 16.46 5.11 7.90
CA ALA A 158 16.20 3.75 7.42
C ALA A 158 17.48 2.92 7.33
N TYR A 159 18.55 3.49 6.80
CA TYR A 159 19.85 2.82 6.70
C TYR A 159 20.39 2.43 8.08
N LYS A 160 20.38 3.35 9.04
CA LYS A 160 20.79 3.08 10.44
C LYS A 160 19.98 1.94 11.08
N ALA A 161 18.67 1.90 10.81
CA ALA A 161 17.80 0.83 11.31
C ALA A 161 18.19 -0.53 10.73
N ILE A 162 18.46 -0.60 9.43
CA ILE A 162 18.89 -1.82 8.74
C ILE A 162 20.28 -2.26 9.23
N GLU A 163 21.21 -1.33 9.38
CA GLU A 163 22.55 -1.61 9.91
C GLU A 163 22.47 -2.13 11.35
N HIS A 164 21.68 -1.49 12.20
CA HIS A 164 21.45 -1.94 13.57
C HIS A 164 20.85 -3.35 13.60
N ALA A 165 19.89 -3.65 12.73
CA ALA A 165 19.28 -4.96 12.62
C ALA A 165 20.33 -6.04 12.27
N LYS A 166 21.17 -5.78 11.27
CA LYS A 166 22.24 -6.70 10.86
C LYS A 166 23.25 -6.97 11.98
N ASN A 167 23.66 -5.91 12.68
CA ASN A 167 24.67 -6.01 13.75
C ASN A 167 24.16 -6.74 14.99
N ASN A 168 22.85 -6.77 15.20
CA ASN A 168 22.21 -7.37 16.39
C ASN A 168 21.40 -8.63 16.06
N ASN A 169 21.48 -9.14 14.83
CA ASN A 169 20.70 -10.31 14.36
C ASN A 169 19.18 -10.15 14.56
N ILE A 170 18.65 -8.95 14.33
CA ILE A 170 17.23 -8.67 14.41
C ILE A 170 16.62 -8.89 13.03
N SER A 171 15.60 -9.75 12.94
CA SER A 171 15.05 -10.17 11.65
C SER A 171 13.98 -9.25 11.07
N GLN A 172 13.40 -8.32 11.85
CA GLN A 172 12.27 -7.51 11.40
C GLN A 172 12.55 -6.02 11.56
N VAL A 173 12.47 -5.26 10.45
CA VAL A 173 12.55 -3.80 10.43
C VAL A 173 11.28 -3.25 9.79
N LEU A 174 10.52 -2.44 10.54
CA LEU A 174 9.33 -1.75 10.07
C LEU A 174 9.62 -0.25 9.93
N ILE A 175 9.50 0.27 8.71
CA ILE A 175 9.83 1.66 8.38
C ILE A 175 8.55 2.49 8.26
N ASP A 176 8.39 3.51 9.12
CA ASP A 176 7.32 4.50 9.02
C ASP A 176 7.74 5.63 8.09
N THR A 177 6.93 5.96 7.11
CA THR A 177 7.23 6.99 6.11
C THR A 177 6.31 8.20 6.23
N ALA A 178 6.81 9.36 5.77
CA ALA A 178 5.98 10.54 5.60
C ALA A 178 4.84 10.28 4.61
N GLY A 179 3.64 10.75 4.95
CA GLY A 179 2.43 10.49 4.18
C GLY A 179 2.05 11.60 3.19
N ARG A 180 3.01 12.20 2.51
CA ARG A 180 2.73 13.33 1.61
C ARG A 180 2.64 12.87 0.16
N LEU A 181 1.49 13.14 -0.48
CA LEU A 181 1.26 13.05 -1.92
C LEU A 181 1.96 14.16 -2.74
N GLN A 182 2.83 14.96 -2.13
CA GLN A 182 3.45 16.10 -2.82
C GLN A 182 4.78 15.70 -3.43
N ASN A 183 4.91 15.99 -4.73
CA ASN A 183 6.10 15.83 -5.60
C ASN A 183 7.34 16.62 -5.14
N LYS A 184 7.72 16.60 -3.89
CA LYS A 184 9.03 17.08 -3.45
C LYS A 184 10.00 15.91 -3.52
N LYS A 185 10.92 15.94 -4.47
CA LYS A 185 11.94 14.89 -4.74
C LYS A 185 12.69 14.40 -3.48
N ASN A 186 12.74 15.18 -2.42
CA ASN A 186 13.43 14.83 -1.17
C ASN A 186 12.51 14.15 -0.13
N LEU A 187 11.28 13.78 -0.49
CA LEU A 187 10.28 13.19 0.41
C LEU A 187 9.76 11.83 -0.07
N MET A 188 10.30 11.35 -1.21
CA MET A 188 10.03 10.01 -1.74
C MET A 188 11.33 9.14 -1.59
#